data_890576b0042c6507e91391a0439cbc43
#
_entry.id   890576b0042c6507e91391a0439cbc43
#
_cell.length_a   1.000
_cell.length_b   1.000
_cell.length_c   1.000
_cell.angle_alpha   90.00
_cell.angle_beta   90.00
_cell.angle_gamma   90.00
#
_symmetry.space_group_name_H-M   'P 1'
#
loop_
_entity.id
_entity.type
_entity.pdbx_description
1 polymer ?
#
loop_
_entity_poly.entity_id
_entity_poly.type
_entity_poly.pdbx_seq_one_letter_code
_entity_poly.pdbx_strand_id
1 'polypeptide(L)'
;MSGLGSDITINILASIIASAILLSAGFLWGKYKERKRFGRRLEEYDFYPYTINRDNFPEFNLNNFRLGTHYFLKNLDPTAARQLIFIGEQNNVRTQLEPAEQKVYAKLFDKYEGKKIADDTAEYLENFARVVRLIGKSFPNLGIEILLHDLSNPSHSLVVLENNVTGRNLRDGATNLLIDLKKRQVSHEDKLNYELNLGARRFKCTTIPIIRKEYGVVGAICINIDANYLTEEVARDIMKASQFFEGFCRTDMQLDENILSRDEYQKALKGKRHFKDGS
;
A
#
# COMPACT_ATOMS: atom_id res chain seq x y z
N MET A 1 -11.98 15.16 70.79
CA MET A 1 -10.70 15.15 70.10
C MET A 1 -10.59 14.09 68.98
N SER A 2 -11.59 13.98 68.12
CA SER A 2 -11.63 12.91 67.07
C SER A 2 -11.64 13.43 65.62
N GLY A 3 -11.46 14.72 65.38
CA GLY A 3 -11.49 15.27 64.04
C GLY A 3 -10.12 15.46 63.35
N LEU A 4 -9.03 15.62 64.13
CA LEU A 4 -7.73 15.93 63.53
C LEU A 4 -7.05 14.72 62.85
N GLY A 5 -7.34 13.48 63.27
CA GLY A 5 -6.75 12.29 62.69
C GLY A 5 -7.34 11.93 61.30
N SER A 6 -8.61 12.21 61.07
CA SER A 6 -9.29 11.91 59.80
C SER A 6 -8.81 12.84 58.67
N ASP A 7 -8.62 14.12 58.95
CA ASP A 7 -8.19 15.11 57.95
C ASP A 7 -6.75 14.92 57.48
N ILE A 8 -5.85 14.45 58.37
CA ILE A 8 -4.48 14.13 58.03
C ILE A 8 -4.42 12.86 57.11
N THR A 9 -5.23 11.85 57.41
CA THR A 9 -5.30 10.63 56.64
C THR A 9 -5.86 10.87 55.24
N ILE A 10 -6.89 11.72 55.11
CA ILE A 10 -7.49 12.09 53.81
C ILE A 10 -6.47 12.89 52.98
N ASN A 11 -5.73 13.81 53.56
CA ASN A 11 -4.73 14.62 52.85
C ASN A 11 -3.53 13.76 52.38
N ILE A 12 -3.09 12.79 53.19
CA ILE A 12 -2.06 11.85 52.78
C ILE A 12 -2.57 10.98 51.63
N LEU A 13 -3.78 10.43 51.68
CA LEU A 13 -4.36 9.62 50.62
C LEU A 13 -4.52 10.41 49.30
N ALA A 14 -5.02 11.64 49.40
CA ALA A 14 -5.15 12.54 48.24
C ALA A 14 -3.79 12.87 47.61
N SER A 15 -2.76 13.09 48.42
CA SER A 15 -1.38 13.32 47.93
C SER A 15 -0.80 12.09 47.22
N ILE A 16 -1.03 10.89 47.74
CA ILE A 16 -0.60 9.62 47.11
C ILE A 16 -1.29 9.42 45.77
N ILE A 17 -2.61 9.62 45.72
CA ILE A 17 -3.40 9.51 44.48
C ILE A 17 -2.95 10.55 43.44
N ALA A 18 -2.75 11.80 43.82
CA ALA A 18 -2.26 12.85 42.92
C ALA A 18 -0.86 12.53 42.38
N SER A 19 0.04 12.00 43.23
CA SER A 19 1.38 11.57 42.83
C SER A 19 1.34 10.39 41.85
N ALA A 20 0.45 9.40 42.07
CA ALA A 20 0.26 8.27 41.16
C ALA A 20 -0.30 8.69 39.78
N ILE A 21 -1.24 9.67 39.76
CA ILE A 21 -1.76 10.25 38.53
C ILE A 21 -0.69 11.02 37.76
N LEU A 22 0.12 11.82 38.45
CA LEU A 22 1.22 12.57 37.83
C LEU A 22 2.30 11.66 37.28
N LEU A 23 2.66 10.59 37.99
CA LEU A 23 3.63 9.59 37.54
C LEU A 23 3.10 8.81 36.32
N SER A 24 1.84 8.42 36.32
CA SER A 24 1.23 7.74 35.16
C SER A 24 1.09 8.66 33.94
N ALA A 25 0.70 9.92 34.14
CA ALA A 25 0.65 10.93 33.07
C ALA A 25 2.06 11.22 32.52
N GLY A 26 3.07 11.35 33.37
CA GLY A 26 4.47 11.53 32.98
C GLY A 26 5.01 10.34 32.19
N PHE A 27 4.67 9.10 32.59
CA PHE A 27 5.04 7.87 31.89
C PHE A 27 4.37 7.78 30.51
N LEU A 28 3.07 8.10 30.41
CA LEU A 28 2.33 8.12 29.15
C LEU A 28 2.86 9.21 28.20
N TRP A 29 3.18 10.39 28.75
CA TRP A 29 3.79 11.48 27.99
C TRP A 29 5.20 11.15 27.52
N GLY A 30 6.00 10.48 28.34
CA GLY A 30 7.33 9.98 27.99
C GLY A 30 7.25 8.99 26.83
N LYS A 31 6.34 7.99 26.91
CA LYS A 31 6.08 7.04 25.82
C LYS A 31 5.58 7.72 24.53
N TYR A 32 4.72 8.73 24.64
CA TYR A 32 4.25 9.49 23.48
C TYR A 32 5.40 10.28 22.81
N LYS A 33 6.24 10.95 23.60
CA LYS A 33 7.43 11.66 23.10
C LYS A 33 8.43 10.71 22.46
N GLU A 34 8.63 9.54 23.04
CA GLU A 34 9.53 8.51 22.52
C GLU A 34 9.00 7.94 21.20
N ARG A 35 7.68 7.70 21.07
CA ARG A 35 7.02 7.34 19.83
C ARG A 35 7.22 8.38 18.73
N LYS A 36 7.04 9.67 19.04
CA LYS A 36 7.18 10.78 18.09
C LYS A 36 8.64 10.98 17.65
N ARG A 37 9.57 10.76 18.58
CA ARG A 37 11.03 10.77 18.32
C ARG A 37 11.46 9.60 17.45
N PHE A 38 10.84 8.45 17.65
CA PHE A 38 11.15 7.24 16.92
C PHE A 38 10.52 7.22 15.52
N GLY A 39 9.32 7.73 15.32
CA GLY A 39 8.75 7.94 13.98
C GLY A 39 9.72 8.78 13.11
N ARG A 40 10.32 9.84 13.66
CA ARG A 40 11.37 10.59 12.98
C ARG A 40 12.69 9.80 12.78
N ARG A 41 13.07 8.95 13.74
CA ARG A 41 14.25 8.10 13.60
C ARG A 41 14.06 6.96 12.61
N LEU A 42 12.85 6.43 12.45
CA LEU A 42 12.53 5.48 11.38
C LEU A 42 12.75 6.10 9.99
N GLU A 43 12.45 7.39 9.84
CA GLU A 43 12.75 8.14 8.63
C GLU A 43 14.27 8.40 8.46
N GLU A 44 14.99 8.68 9.56
CA GLU A 44 16.42 9.01 9.55
C GLU A 44 17.34 7.77 9.48
N TYR A 45 16.97 6.63 10.10
CA TYR A 45 17.85 5.47 10.24
C TYR A 45 17.54 4.31 9.30
N ASP A 46 16.58 4.46 8.42
CA ASP A 46 16.21 3.45 7.39
C ASP A 46 16.05 2.02 7.96
N PHE A 47 15.25 1.85 9.04
CA PHE A 47 14.88 0.52 9.57
C PHE A 47 14.03 -0.32 8.60
N TYR A 48 13.78 0.22 7.43
CA TYR A 48 13.01 -0.46 6.44
C TYR A 48 13.79 -1.66 5.89
N PRO A 49 13.19 -2.84 5.75
CA PRO A 49 13.89 -4.05 5.36
C PRO A 49 14.28 -4.12 3.88
N TYR A 50 14.36 -2.98 3.22
CA TYR A 50 14.85 -2.88 1.84
C TYR A 50 15.94 -1.82 1.73
N THR A 51 17.03 -2.18 1.05
CA THR A 51 18.05 -1.22 0.61
C THR A 51 17.89 -0.96 -0.88
N ILE A 52 17.96 0.31 -1.27
CA ILE A 52 18.05 0.69 -2.69
C ILE A 52 19.54 0.72 -3.03
N ASN A 53 20.00 -0.22 -3.85
CA ASN A 53 21.30 -0.13 -4.45
C ASN A 53 21.20 0.68 -5.76
N ARG A 54 22.18 1.56 -6.06
CA ARG A 54 22.14 2.42 -7.26
C ARG A 54 22.16 1.63 -8.57
N ASP A 55 22.72 0.43 -8.54
CA ASP A 55 22.95 -0.39 -9.73
C ASP A 55 22.00 -1.60 -9.83
N ASN A 56 21.17 -1.86 -8.80
CA ASN A 56 20.26 -3.00 -8.75
C ASN A 56 18.93 -2.62 -8.10
N PHE A 57 17.93 -3.48 -8.29
CA PHE A 57 16.63 -3.39 -7.61
C PHE A 57 16.78 -3.48 -6.09
N PRO A 58 15.80 -2.94 -5.33
CA PRO A 58 15.85 -2.98 -3.88
C PRO A 58 15.92 -4.42 -3.38
N GLU A 59 16.96 -4.71 -2.61
CA GLU A 59 17.17 -6.00 -1.99
C GLU A 59 16.62 -6.03 -0.57
N PHE A 60 16.15 -7.21 -0.16
CA PHE A 60 15.72 -7.43 1.22
C PHE A 60 16.91 -7.32 2.17
N ASN A 61 16.83 -6.36 3.10
CA ASN A 61 17.89 -6.14 4.09
C ASN A 61 17.56 -6.85 5.41
N LEU A 62 18.18 -8.01 5.60
CA LEU A 62 17.98 -8.83 6.78
C LEU A 62 18.38 -8.13 8.09
N ASN A 63 19.42 -7.28 8.08
CA ASN A 63 19.82 -6.54 9.28
C ASN A 63 18.79 -5.51 9.70
N ASN A 64 18.24 -4.76 8.77
CA ASN A 64 17.15 -3.82 9.05
C ASN A 64 15.90 -4.56 9.53
N PHE A 65 15.59 -5.72 8.96
CA PHE A 65 14.51 -6.58 9.43
C PHE A 65 14.71 -7.04 10.88
N ARG A 66 15.91 -7.49 11.23
CA ARG A 66 16.28 -7.88 12.60
C ARG A 66 16.10 -6.72 13.60
N LEU A 67 16.59 -5.55 13.23
CA LEU A 67 16.44 -4.34 14.05
C LEU A 67 14.98 -3.98 14.26
N GLY A 68 14.18 -3.99 13.20
CA GLY A 68 12.74 -3.75 13.24
C GLY A 68 12.00 -4.77 14.12
N THR A 69 12.36 -6.06 14.04
CA THR A 69 11.76 -7.13 14.85
C THR A 69 11.99 -6.88 16.34
N HIS A 70 13.22 -6.58 16.76
CA HIS A 70 13.54 -6.25 18.14
C HIS A 70 12.85 -4.97 18.62
N TYR A 71 12.75 -4.00 17.74
CA TYR A 71 12.12 -2.73 18.06
C TYR A 71 10.63 -2.87 18.32
N PHE A 72 9.88 -3.52 17.42
CA PHE A 72 8.42 -3.65 17.55
C PHE A 72 7.98 -4.62 18.65
N LEU A 73 8.86 -5.46 19.14
CA LEU A 73 8.59 -6.20 20.37
C LEU A 73 8.48 -5.29 21.60
N LYS A 74 9.26 -4.21 21.62
CA LYS A 74 9.34 -3.26 22.75
C LYS A 74 8.39 -2.08 22.59
N ASN A 75 8.13 -1.66 21.36
CA ASN A 75 7.35 -0.47 21.04
C ASN A 75 6.04 -0.83 20.35
N LEU A 76 4.96 -0.18 20.79
CA LEU A 76 3.63 -0.44 20.24
C LEU A 76 3.39 0.42 18.99
N ASP A 77 3.69 -0.14 17.84
CA ASP A 77 3.22 0.34 16.55
C ASP A 77 2.66 -0.87 15.77
N PRO A 78 1.36 -1.16 15.94
CA PRO A 78 0.75 -2.34 15.31
C PRO A 78 0.82 -2.31 13.78
N THR A 79 0.67 -1.14 13.16
CA THR A 79 0.69 -1.00 11.71
C THR A 79 2.06 -1.33 11.14
N ALA A 80 3.12 -0.70 11.67
CA ALA A 80 4.47 -0.94 11.20
C ALA A 80 4.96 -2.36 11.53
N ALA A 81 4.56 -2.92 12.69
CA ALA A 81 4.90 -4.29 13.05
C ALA A 81 4.25 -5.32 12.10
N ARG A 82 2.97 -5.16 11.77
CA ARG A 82 2.27 -6.03 10.82
C ARG A 82 2.85 -5.92 9.41
N GLN A 83 3.23 -4.72 9.01
CA GLN A 83 3.92 -4.50 7.74
C GLN A 83 5.28 -5.20 7.70
N LEU A 84 6.06 -5.12 8.79
CA LEU A 84 7.34 -5.83 8.90
C LEU A 84 7.15 -7.35 8.79
N ILE A 85 6.15 -7.91 9.49
CA ILE A 85 5.80 -9.33 9.42
C ILE A 85 5.43 -9.73 8.00
N PHE A 86 4.56 -8.96 7.37
CA PHE A 86 4.13 -9.20 5.99
C PHE A 86 5.33 -9.26 5.02
N ILE A 87 6.22 -8.30 5.09
CA ILE A 87 7.45 -8.26 4.29
C ILE A 87 8.35 -9.47 4.59
N GLY A 88 8.48 -9.83 5.87
CA GLY A 88 9.29 -10.97 6.27
C GLY A 88 8.79 -12.29 5.71
N GLU A 89 7.49 -12.56 5.79
CA GLU A 89 6.89 -13.79 5.26
C GLU A 89 7.05 -13.89 3.74
N GLN A 90 6.84 -12.79 3.01
CA GLN A 90 7.02 -12.76 1.55
C GLN A 90 8.47 -12.97 1.11
N ASN A 91 9.44 -12.64 1.94
CA ASN A 91 10.86 -12.87 1.67
C ASN A 91 11.41 -14.14 2.32
N ASN A 92 10.55 -15.05 2.80
CA ASN A 92 10.94 -16.29 3.47
C ASN A 92 11.95 -16.08 4.59
N VAL A 93 11.76 -15.01 5.39
CA VAL A 93 12.74 -14.58 6.39
C VAL A 93 13.08 -15.66 7.40
N ARG A 94 12.15 -16.58 7.71
CA ARG A 94 12.37 -17.67 8.68
C ARG A 94 13.55 -18.57 8.31
N THR A 95 13.80 -18.78 7.02
CA THR A 95 14.93 -19.58 6.54
C THR A 95 16.27 -18.84 6.58
N GLN A 96 16.23 -17.52 6.73
CA GLN A 96 17.41 -16.64 6.73
C GLN A 96 17.86 -16.24 8.14
N LEU A 97 17.00 -16.46 9.14
CA LEU A 97 17.27 -16.10 10.54
C LEU A 97 17.97 -17.23 11.28
N GLU A 98 18.92 -16.87 12.13
CA GLU A 98 19.54 -17.80 13.08
C GLU A 98 18.51 -18.32 14.11
N PRO A 99 18.69 -19.51 14.72
CA PRO A 99 17.73 -20.11 15.64
C PRO A 99 17.29 -19.21 16.80
N ALA A 100 18.19 -18.38 17.33
CA ALA A 100 17.88 -17.42 18.38
C ALA A 100 16.96 -16.29 17.85
N GLU A 101 17.22 -15.82 16.64
CA GLU A 101 16.45 -14.77 15.97
C GLU A 101 15.08 -15.25 15.55
N GLN A 102 14.96 -16.52 15.09
CA GLN A 102 13.68 -17.14 14.79
C GLN A 102 12.74 -17.14 15.99
N LYS A 103 13.28 -17.38 17.20
CA LYS A 103 12.50 -17.30 18.45
C LYS A 103 12.02 -15.87 18.74
N VAL A 104 12.84 -14.89 18.44
CA VAL A 104 12.48 -13.47 18.61
C VAL A 104 11.41 -13.08 17.60
N TYR A 105 11.57 -13.48 16.35
CA TYR A 105 10.58 -13.23 15.31
C TYR A 105 9.25 -13.96 15.57
N ALA A 106 9.28 -15.20 16.04
CA ALA A 106 8.07 -15.93 16.41
C ALA A 106 7.24 -15.17 17.46
N LYS A 107 7.88 -14.57 18.46
CA LYS A 107 7.19 -13.74 19.45
C LYS A 107 6.53 -12.50 18.82
N LEU A 108 7.18 -11.86 17.84
CA LEU A 108 6.59 -10.74 17.12
C LEU A 108 5.38 -11.21 16.30
N PHE A 109 5.55 -12.32 15.57
CA PHE A 109 4.54 -12.92 14.73
C PHE A 109 3.26 -13.26 15.52
N ASP A 110 3.41 -13.95 16.66
CA ASP A 110 2.30 -14.31 17.54
C ASP A 110 1.62 -13.07 18.13
N LYS A 111 2.42 -12.08 18.56
CA LYS A 111 1.92 -10.83 19.14
C LYS A 111 1.02 -10.04 18.21
N TYR A 112 1.25 -10.11 16.91
CA TYR A 112 0.55 -9.30 15.91
C TYR A 112 -0.25 -10.14 14.89
N GLU A 113 -0.62 -11.36 15.25
CA GLU A 113 -1.49 -12.24 14.44
C GLU A 113 -0.96 -12.50 13.01
N GLY A 114 0.32 -12.82 12.91
CA GLY A 114 1.02 -12.94 11.63
C GLY A 114 0.39 -13.93 10.64
N LYS A 115 -0.25 -15.02 11.10
CA LYS A 115 -0.92 -15.98 10.22
C LYS A 115 -2.05 -15.33 9.42
N LYS A 116 -2.87 -14.51 10.07
CA LYS A 116 -3.96 -13.78 9.42
C LYS A 116 -3.44 -12.75 8.41
N ILE A 117 -2.29 -12.15 8.69
CA ILE A 117 -1.65 -11.17 7.79
C ILE A 117 -1.28 -11.80 6.45
N ALA A 118 -0.70 -13.00 6.45
CA ALA A 118 -0.25 -13.67 5.24
C ALA A 118 -1.43 -14.08 4.34
N ASP A 119 -2.51 -14.60 4.93
CA ASP A 119 -3.65 -15.14 4.20
C ASP A 119 -4.49 -14.03 3.52
N ASP A 120 -4.73 -12.92 4.23
CA ASP A 120 -5.64 -11.86 3.77
C ASP A 120 -5.09 -10.98 2.63
N THR A 121 -3.78 -10.93 2.41
CA THR A 121 -3.21 -9.89 1.53
C THR A 121 -3.16 -10.32 0.07
N ALA A 122 -2.93 -11.59 -0.19
CA ALA A 122 -2.95 -12.12 -1.57
C ALA A 122 -4.34 -11.93 -2.20
N GLU A 123 -5.40 -12.28 -1.47
CA GLU A 123 -6.78 -12.08 -1.92
C GLU A 123 -7.12 -10.60 -2.12
N TYR A 124 -6.63 -9.73 -1.26
CA TYR A 124 -6.85 -8.29 -1.38
C TYR A 124 -6.26 -7.71 -2.66
N LEU A 125 -5.02 -8.07 -3.02
CA LEU A 125 -4.37 -7.60 -4.24
C LEU A 125 -4.96 -8.22 -5.50
N GLU A 126 -5.53 -9.43 -5.45
CA GLU A 126 -6.15 -10.07 -6.61
C GLU A 126 -7.39 -9.28 -7.11
N ASN A 127 -8.13 -8.62 -6.24
CA ASN A 127 -9.22 -7.73 -6.65
C ASN A 127 -8.69 -6.57 -7.51
N PHE A 128 -7.57 -5.96 -7.13
CA PHE A 128 -6.93 -4.92 -7.93
C PHE A 128 -6.32 -5.48 -9.22
N ALA A 129 -5.76 -6.69 -9.18
CA ALA A 129 -5.25 -7.37 -10.36
C ALA A 129 -6.35 -7.57 -11.41
N ARG A 130 -7.53 -7.99 -10.99
CA ARG A 130 -8.69 -8.11 -11.87
C ARG A 130 -9.07 -6.76 -12.49
N VAL A 131 -9.14 -5.69 -11.69
CA VAL A 131 -9.47 -4.34 -12.17
C VAL A 131 -8.46 -3.86 -13.21
N VAL A 132 -7.16 -3.97 -12.92
CA VAL A 132 -6.06 -3.56 -13.83
C VAL A 132 -6.14 -4.31 -15.16
N ARG A 133 -6.33 -5.65 -15.13
CA ARG A 133 -6.49 -6.46 -16.35
C ARG A 133 -7.67 -6.03 -17.18
N LEU A 134 -8.83 -5.77 -16.56
CA LEU A 134 -10.03 -5.37 -17.28
C LEU A 134 -9.90 -3.98 -17.90
N ILE A 135 -9.37 -3.01 -17.17
CA ILE A 135 -9.12 -1.66 -17.70
C ILE A 135 -8.12 -1.73 -18.85
N GLY A 136 -6.99 -2.45 -18.69
CA GLY A 136 -6.00 -2.59 -19.75
C GLY A 136 -6.57 -3.20 -21.03
N LYS A 137 -7.39 -4.23 -20.91
CA LYS A 137 -8.08 -4.85 -22.05
C LYS A 137 -9.10 -3.94 -22.71
N SER A 138 -9.65 -2.96 -22.00
CA SER A 138 -10.59 -1.99 -22.56
C SER A 138 -9.92 -0.96 -23.47
N PHE A 139 -8.58 -0.81 -23.37
CA PHE A 139 -7.81 0.18 -24.11
C PHE A 139 -6.60 -0.45 -24.84
N PRO A 140 -6.82 -1.47 -25.70
CA PRO A 140 -5.71 -2.14 -26.38
C PRO A 140 -5.05 -1.22 -27.41
N ASN A 141 -3.72 -1.26 -27.49
CA ASN A 141 -2.94 -0.60 -28.55
C ASN A 141 -3.10 0.94 -28.61
N LEU A 142 -3.41 1.58 -27.49
CA LEU A 142 -3.58 3.04 -27.40
C LEU A 142 -2.38 3.77 -26.79
N GLY A 143 -1.24 3.12 -26.66
CA GLY A 143 -0.07 3.72 -26.00
C GLY A 143 -0.25 3.92 -24.50
N ILE A 144 -1.18 3.17 -23.88
CA ILE A 144 -1.51 3.25 -22.46
C ILE A 144 -1.19 1.91 -21.81
N GLU A 145 -0.23 1.90 -20.91
CA GLU A 145 0.16 0.74 -20.10
C GLU A 145 -0.43 0.86 -18.71
N ILE A 146 -0.94 -0.24 -18.17
CA ILE A 146 -1.43 -0.30 -16.80
C ILE A 146 -0.76 -1.45 -16.08
N LEU A 147 -0.21 -1.15 -14.90
CA LEU A 147 0.60 -2.04 -14.10
C LEU A 147 0.01 -2.22 -12.71
N LEU A 148 0.17 -3.41 -12.14
CA LEU A 148 0.01 -3.63 -10.71
C LEU A 148 1.33 -4.10 -10.11
N HIS A 149 1.74 -3.45 -9.05
CA HIS A 149 2.86 -3.84 -8.22
C HIS A 149 2.37 -4.42 -6.88
N ASP A 150 2.89 -5.59 -6.53
CA ASP A 150 2.85 -6.12 -5.17
C ASP A 150 4.12 -5.68 -4.44
N LEU A 151 3.98 -4.76 -3.50
CA LEU A 151 5.10 -4.21 -2.75
C LEU A 151 5.49 -5.04 -1.52
N SER A 152 4.95 -6.22 -1.36
CA SER A 152 5.46 -7.18 -0.39
C SER A 152 6.85 -7.71 -0.77
N ASN A 153 7.09 -7.87 -2.07
CA ASN A 153 8.40 -8.22 -2.63
C ASN A 153 8.83 -7.20 -3.70
N PRO A 154 9.41 -6.06 -3.32
CA PRO A 154 9.77 -4.98 -4.25
C PRO A 154 10.76 -5.37 -5.34
N SER A 155 11.62 -6.36 -5.11
CA SER A 155 12.56 -6.85 -6.13
C SER A 155 11.87 -7.58 -7.28
N HIS A 156 10.65 -8.08 -7.08
CA HIS A 156 9.86 -8.82 -8.07
C HIS A 156 8.40 -8.34 -8.06
N SER A 157 8.20 -7.05 -7.94
CA SER A 157 6.89 -6.48 -7.59
C SER A 157 5.89 -6.42 -8.73
N LEU A 158 6.29 -6.42 -9.99
CA LEU A 158 5.39 -6.31 -11.12
C LEU A 158 4.60 -7.60 -11.33
N VAL A 159 3.33 -7.61 -10.89
CA VAL A 159 2.47 -8.82 -10.92
C VAL A 159 1.40 -8.78 -12.01
N VAL A 160 1.03 -7.60 -12.50
CA VAL A 160 0.16 -7.43 -13.67
C VAL A 160 0.75 -6.38 -14.59
N LEU A 161 0.72 -6.67 -15.88
CA LEU A 161 1.21 -5.80 -16.95
C LEU A 161 0.25 -5.91 -18.13
N GLU A 162 -0.44 -4.83 -18.44
CA GLU A 162 -1.33 -4.73 -19.60
C GLU A 162 -0.82 -3.64 -20.55
N ASN A 163 -0.83 -3.95 -21.84
CA ASN A 163 -0.41 -3.04 -22.92
C ASN A 163 1.00 -2.46 -22.75
N ASN A 164 1.99 -3.33 -22.64
CA ASN A 164 3.38 -2.98 -22.38
C ASN A 164 3.93 -1.90 -23.33
N VAL A 165 4.09 -0.67 -22.86
CA VAL A 165 4.71 0.44 -23.59
C VAL A 165 6.07 0.84 -23.05
N THR A 166 6.38 0.53 -21.79
CA THR A 166 7.68 0.85 -21.18
C THR A 166 8.75 -0.20 -21.44
N GLY A 167 8.39 -1.36 -21.97
CA GLY A 167 9.31 -2.48 -22.22
C GLY A 167 9.63 -3.31 -20.98
N ARG A 168 8.85 -3.19 -19.92
CA ARG A 168 9.01 -3.97 -18.68
C ARG A 168 8.50 -5.39 -18.83
N ASN A 169 8.91 -6.26 -17.90
CA ASN A 169 8.49 -7.65 -17.84
C ASN A 169 7.83 -7.95 -16.49
N LEU A 170 6.95 -8.96 -16.48
CA LEU A 170 6.43 -9.49 -15.22
C LEU A 170 7.59 -9.90 -14.32
N ARG A 171 7.47 -9.61 -13.03
CA ARG A 171 8.49 -9.78 -12.01
C ARG A 171 9.64 -8.76 -12.03
N ASP A 172 9.60 -7.75 -12.86
CA ASP A 172 10.52 -6.62 -12.69
C ASP A 172 10.30 -5.95 -11.33
N GLY A 173 11.36 -5.36 -10.79
CA GLY A 173 11.35 -4.71 -9.49
C GLY A 173 10.57 -3.38 -9.47
N ALA A 174 10.29 -2.91 -8.27
CA ALA A 174 9.67 -1.61 -8.04
C ALA A 174 10.63 -0.46 -8.39
N THR A 175 10.06 0.69 -8.78
CA THR A 175 10.82 1.92 -8.95
C THR A 175 11.18 2.55 -7.59
N ASN A 176 12.15 3.47 -7.57
CA ASN A 176 12.48 4.25 -6.39
C ASN A 176 11.26 4.99 -5.81
N LEU A 177 10.38 5.54 -6.67
CA LEU A 177 9.13 6.18 -6.23
C LEU A 177 8.25 5.22 -5.42
N LEU A 178 8.06 3.99 -5.90
CA LEU A 178 7.24 2.98 -5.21
C LEU A 178 7.86 2.57 -3.86
N ILE A 179 9.18 2.48 -3.80
CA ILE A 179 9.90 2.20 -2.55
C ILE A 179 9.72 3.34 -1.57
N ASP A 180 9.82 4.59 -2.02
CA ASP A 180 9.61 5.76 -1.17
C ASP A 180 8.17 5.84 -0.65
N LEU A 181 7.17 5.57 -1.48
CA LEU A 181 5.77 5.51 -1.06
C LEU A 181 5.56 4.44 0.02
N LYS A 182 6.20 3.29 -0.14
CA LYS A 182 6.12 2.23 0.85
C LYS A 182 6.82 2.60 2.16
N LYS A 183 7.99 3.24 2.11
CA LYS A 183 8.74 3.68 3.29
C LYS A 183 7.98 4.72 4.12
N ARG A 184 7.34 5.67 3.45
CA ARG A 184 6.69 6.80 4.12
C ARG A 184 5.42 6.44 4.89
N GLN A 185 4.87 5.25 4.73
CA GLN A 185 3.71 4.66 5.45
C GLN A 185 2.49 5.58 5.69
N VAL A 186 2.67 6.89 5.67
CA VAL A 186 1.72 7.93 6.06
C VAL A 186 1.20 8.72 4.85
N SER A 187 1.87 8.58 3.70
CA SER A 187 1.50 9.33 2.50
C SER A 187 0.45 8.53 1.71
N HIS A 188 -0.82 8.87 1.94
CA HIS A 188 -1.93 8.48 1.05
C HIS A 188 -1.94 9.32 -0.23
N GLU A 189 -0.78 9.81 -0.65
CA GLU A 189 -0.68 10.79 -1.71
C GLU A 189 -0.49 10.10 -3.05
N ASP A 190 -1.54 10.13 -3.87
CA ASP A 190 -1.46 9.74 -5.26
C ASP A 190 -0.47 10.64 -6.02
N LYS A 191 0.33 10.04 -6.87
CA LYS A 191 1.24 10.78 -7.75
C LYS A 191 0.61 10.87 -9.14
N LEU A 192 -0.01 12.01 -9.40
CA LEU A 192 -0.78 12.22 -10.62
C LEU A 192 0.03 12.98 -11.66
N ASN A 193 -0.08 12.54 -12.94
CA ASN A 193 0.36 13.27 -14.10
C ASN A 193 1.85 13.73 -14.06
N TYR A 194 2.73 12.91 -13.48
CA TYR A 194 4.17 13.19 -13.50
C TYR A 194 4.85 12.64 -14.75
N GLU A 195 6.00 13.20 -15.07
CA GLU A 195 6.79 12.80 -16.22
C GLU A 195 7.84 11.74 -15.86
N LEU A 196 7.95 10.72 -16.71
CA LEU A 196 9.02 9.73 -16.67
C LEU A 196 9.71 9.71 -18.04
N ASN A 197 11.03 9.85 -18.05
CA ASN A 197 11.85 9.75 -19.25
C ASN A 197 12.64 8.44 -19.25
N LEU A 198 12.47 7.62 -20.28
CA LEU A 198 13.22 6.40 -20.54
C LEU A 198 13.98 6.53 -21.87
N GLY A 199 15.24 6.93 -21.78
CA GLY A 199 16.02 7.31 -22.97
C GLY A 199 15.38 8.49 -23.69
N ALA A 200 15.08 8.34 -24.98
CA ALA A 200 14.41 9.37 -25.78
C ALA A 200 12.88 9.37 -25.65
N ARG A 201 12.31 8.40 -24.94
CA ARG A 201 10.85 8.28 -24.81
C ARG A 201 10.37 8.96 -23.52
N ARG A 202 9.28 9.70 -23.68
CA ARG A 202 8.62 10.43 -22.60
C ARG A 202 7.27 9.83 -22.29
N PHE A 203 7.03 9.60 -21.00
CA PHE A 203 5.78 9.04 -20.50
C PHE A 203 5.11 10.00 -19.52
N LYS A 204 3.80 10.14 -19.64
CA LYS A 204 2.95 10.73 -18.60
C LYS A 204 2.48 9.62 -17.69
N CYS A 205 2.86 9.69 -16.42
CA CYS A 205 2.63 8.63 -15.46
C CYS A 205 1.68 9.05 -14.33
N THR A 206 0.96 8.08 -13.81
CA THR A 206 0.18 8.21 -12.57
C THR A 206 0.44 6.99 -11.72
N THR A 207 0.69 7.17 -10.43
CA THR A 207 0.89 6.10 -9.46
C THR A 207 -0.09 6.25 -8.31
N ILE A 208 -0.90 5.23 -8.09
CA ILE A 208 -1.96 5.15 -7.07
C ILE A 208 -1.55 4.09 -6.05
N PRO A 209 -1.13 4.45 -4.83
CA PRO A 209 -0.80 3.47 -3.81
C PRO A 209 -2.03 2.71 -3.34
N ILE A 210 -1.90 1.40 -3.19
CA ILE A 210 -2.91 0.54 -2.58
C ILE A 210 -2.60 0.40 -1.11
N ILE A 211 -3.52 0.86 -0.28
CA ILE A 211 -3.31 0.98 1.15
C ILE A 211 -4.25 0.04 1.90
N ARG A 212 -3.69 -0.72 2.83
CA ARG A 212 -4.47 -1.42 3.87
C ARG A 212 -4.22 -0.74 5.20
N LYS A 213 -5.29 -0.37 5.89
CA LYS A 213 -5.24 0.36 7.16
C LYS A 213 -4.30 -0.27 8.18
N GLU A 214 -4.23 -1.61 8.20
CA GLU A 214 -3.43 -2.35 9.17
C GLU A 214 -1.99 -2.62 8.71
N TYR A 215 -1.70 -2.47 7.39
CA TYR A 215 -0.41 -2.86 6.80
C TYR A 215 0.28 -1.72 6.04
N GLY A 216 -0.35 -0.55 5.95
CA GLY A 216 0.17 0.57 5.16
C GLY A 216 0.07 0.31 3.65
N VAL A 217 1.04 0.79 2.88
CA VAL A 217 1.08 0.61 1.43
C VAL A 217 1.49 -0.83 1.11
N VAL A 218 0.56 -1.60 0.52
CA VAL A 218 0.77 -3.02 0.18
C VAL A 218 1.02 -3.24 -1.31
N GLY A 219 0.62 -2.29 -2.16
CA GLY A 219 0.79 -2.35 -3.61
C GLY A 219 0.67 -0.99 -4.25
N ALA A 220 0.72 -0.93 -5.57
CA ALA A 220 0.43 0.27 -6.34
C ALA A 220 -0.08 -0.08 -7.74
N ILE A 221 -1.02 0.73 -8.23
CA ILE A 221 -1.42 0.76 -9.63
C ILE A 221 -0.63 1.88 -10.30
N CYS A 222 0.00 1.58 -11.43
CA CYS A 222 0.67 2.58 -12.26
C CYS A 222 0.01 2.63 -13.64
N ILE A 223 -0.19 3.84 -14.15
CA ILE A 223 -0.69 4.11 -15.49
C ILE A 223 0.38 4.91 -16.20
N ASN A 224 0.89 4.39 -17.31
CA ASN A 224 1.91 5.04 -18.12
C ASN A 224 1.37 5.29 -19.53
N ILE A 225 1.38 6.53 -19.96
CA ILE A 225 0.94 6.94 -21.28
C ILE A 225 2.17 7.36 -22.08
N ASP A 226 2.40 6.71 -23.21
CA ASP A 226 3.48 7.06 -24.13
C ASP A 226 3.16 8.39 -24.83
N ALA A 227 3.77 9.46 -24.36
CA ALA A 227 3.55 10.80 -24.92
C ALA A 227 4.09 10.92 -26.36
N ASN A 228 5.17 10.22 -26.70
CA ASN A 228 5.71 10.23 -28.07
C ASN A 228 4.75 9.56 -29.05
N TYR A 229 4.15 8.41 -28.66
CA TYR A 229 3.13 7.74 -29.47
C TYR A 229 1.97 8.68 -29.81
N LEU A 230 1.42 9.38 -28.82
CA LEU A 230 0.31 10.30 -29.03
C LEU A 230 0.67 11.56 -29.80
N THR A 231 1.84 12.15 -29.56
CA THR A 231 2.24 13.43 -30.16
C THR A 231 2.98 13.27 -31.47
N GLU A 232 3.71 12.21 -31.67
CA GLU A 232 4.55 11.99 -32.84
C GLU A 232 3.94 11.05 -33.86
N GLU A 233 3.35 9.95 -33.42
CA GLU A 233 2.80 8.96 -34.31
C GLU A 233 1.33 9.21 -34.67
N VAL A 234 0.49 9.51 -33.67
CA VAL A 234 -0.95 9.70 -33.88
C VAL A 234 -1.25 11.09 -34.41
N ALA A 235 -0.65 12.15 -33.84
CA ALA A 235 -1.00 13.52 -34.17
C ALA A 235 -0.51 13.98 -35.56
N ARG A 236 0.54 13.35 -36.12
CA ARG A 236 1.09 13.69 -37.44
C ARG A 236 0.43 12.98 -38.60
N ASP A 237 -0.37 11.96 -38.33
CA ASP A 237 -1.01 11.14 -39.35
C ASP A 237 -2.53 11.06 -39.07
N ILE A 238 -3.30 11.66 -40.00
CA ILE A 238 -4.75 11.72 -39.88
C ILE A 238 -5.40 10.31 -39.87
N MET A 239 -4.81 9.36 -40.61
CA MET A 239 -5.31 7.99 -40.61
C MET A 239 -5.06 7.30 -39.25
N LYS A 240 -3.87 7.46 -38.68
CA LYS A 240 -3.55 6.95 -37.33
C LYS A 240 -4.39 7.63 -36.26
N ALA A 241 -4.64 8.94 -36.36
CA ALA A 241 -5.52 9.67 -35.46
C ALA A 241 -6.95 9.12 -35.52
N SER A 242 -7.48 8.90 -36.73
CA SER A 242 -8.82 8.30 -36.92
C SER A 242 -8.90 6.90 -36.31
N GLN A 243 -7.93 6.03 -36.58
CA GLN A 243 -7.85 4.69 -36.01
C GLN A 243 -7.74 4.69 -34.47
N PHE A 244 -6.98 5.65 -33.91
CA PHE A 244 -6.87 5.84 -32.48
C PHE A 244 -8.21 6.19 -31.85
N PHE A 245 -8.93 7.18 -32.40
CA PHE A 245 -10.24 7.59 -31.89
C PHE A 245 -11.30 6.51 -32.10
N GLU A 246 -11.28 5.82 -33.24
CA GLU A 246 -12.13 4.67 -33.48
C GLU A 246 -11.92 3.56 -32.44
N GLY A 247 -10.66 3.19 -32.20
CA GLY A 247 -10.32 2.18 -31.19
C GLY A 247 -10.70 2.61 -29.77
N PHE A 248 -10.58 3.90 -29.46
CA PHE A 248 -10.97 4.45 -28.16
C PHE A 248 -12.48 4.47 -27.94
N CYS A 249 -13.27 4.72 -29.02
CA CYS A 249 -14.72 4.79 -28.96
C CYS A 249 -15.41 3.45 -29.26
N ARG A 250 -14.66 2.43 -29.66
CA ARG A 250 -15.19 1.13 -30.03
C ARG A 250 -15.88 0.45 -28.86
N THR A 251 -17.06 -0.08 -29.12
CA THR A 251 -17.81 -0.92 -28.18
C THR A 251 -17.90 -2.35 -28.70
N ASP A 252 -17.64 -3.34 -27.87
CA ASP A 252 -17.70 -4.76 -28.24
C ASP A 252 -19.11 -5.34 -28.10
N MET A 253 -19.93 -4.69 -27.24
CA MET A 253 -21.33 -5.12 -27.04
C MET A 253 -22.21 -3.94 -26.66
N GLN A 254 -23.49 -4.10 -26.89
CA GLN A 254 -24.50 -3.17 -26.41
C GLN A 254 -25.31 -3.83 -25.29
N LEU A 255 -25.40 -3.16 -24.16
CA LEU A 255 -26.19 -3.59 -23.01
C LEU A 255 -27.40 -2.66 -22.84
N ASP A 256 -28.49 -3.21 -22.35
CA ASP A 256 -29.67 -2.41 -21.94
C ASP A 256 -29.40 -1.87 -20.51
N GLU A 257 -28.68 -0.75 -20.46
CA GLU A 257 -28.33 -0.07 -19.22
C GLU A 257 -28.95 1.33 -19.22
N ASN A 258 -29.70 1.64 -18.18
CA ASN A 258 -30.39 2.92 -18.05
C ASN A 258 -30.04 3.60 -16.71
N ILE A 259 -29.80 4.90 -16.79
CA ILE A 259 -29.65 5.74 -15.58
C ILE A 259 -31.07 6.02 -15.05
N LEU A 260 -31.37 5.42 -13.90
CA LEU A 260 -32.68 5.54 -13.28
C LEU A 260 -32.83 6.84 -12.51
N SER A 261 -33.96 7.53 -12.68
CA SER A 261 -34.36 8.59 -11.74
C SER A 261 -34.64 8.00 -10.34
N ARG A 262 -34.72 8.85 -9.32
CA ARG A 262 -35.01 8.42 -7.95
C ARG A 262 -36.30 7.59 -7.84
N ASP A 263 -37.35 7.97 -8.58
CA ASP A 263 -38.64 7.30 -8.55
C ASP A 263 -38.58 5.94 -9.28
N GLU A 264 -37.90 5.86 -10.40
CA GLU A 264 -37.64 4.61 -11.12
C GLU A 264 -36.80 3.64 -10.30
N TYR A 265 -35.77 4.13 -9.60
CA TYR A 265 -34.98 3.32 -8.67
C TYR A 265 -35.84 2.74 -7.54
N GLN A 266 -36.73 3.54 -6.93
CA GLN A 266 -37.63 3.07 -5.88
C GLN A 266 -38.66 2.03 -6.43
N LYS A 267 -39.14 2.20 -7.66
CA LYS A 267 -40.00 1.21 -8.33
C LYS A 267 -39.22 -0.09 -8.60
N ALA A 268 -38.01 0.00 -9.12
CA ALA A 268 -37.15 -1.15 -9.39
C ALA A 268 -36.82 -1.97 -8.14
N LEU A 269 -36.61 -1.32 -6.97
CA LEU A 269 -36.42 -2.01 -5.69
C LEU A 269 -37.66 -2.78 -5.20
N LYS A 270 -38.85 -2.28 -5.50
CA LYS A 270 -40.13 -2.89 -5.08
C LYS A 270 -40.60 -3.98 -6.06
N GLY A 271 -40.15 -3.95 -7.29
CA GLY A 271 -40.47 -4.95 -8.31
C GLY A 271 -39.62 -6.21 -8.14
N LYS A 272 -40.20 -7.40 -8.28
CA LYS A 272 -39.43 -8.64 -8.47
C LYS A 272 -38.60 -8.46 -9.74
N ARG A 273 -37.24 -8.51 -9.59
CA ARG A 273 -36.34 -8.51 -10.75
C ARG A 273 -36.63 -9.75 -11.60
N HIS A 274 -37.34 -9.58 -12.68
CA HIS A 274 -37.29 -10.53 -13.79
C HIS A 274 -36.05 -10.16 -14.62
N PHE A 275 -34.92 -10.78 -14.36
CA PHE A 275 -33.87 -10.89 -15.36
C PHE A 275 -34.50 -11.76 -16.47
N LYS A 276 -34.82 -11.18 -17.60
CA LYS A 276 -35.00 -11.97 -18.81
C LYS A 276 -33.60 -12.48 -19.17
N ASP A 277 -33.40 -13.77 -19.00
CA ASP A 277 -32.26 -14.45 -19.60
C ASP A 277 -32.31 -14.16 -21.08
N GLY A 278 -31.30 -13.45 -21.58
CA GLY A 278 -31.19 -13.19 -23.01
C GLY A 278 -30.99 -14.52 -23.72
N SER A 279 -31.97 -14.88 -24.53
CA SER A 279 -31.89 -15.93 -25.53
C SER A 279 -30.91 -15.57 -26.65
#